data_43cda11ad27da06a95ce3f26655de93a
#
_entry.id   43cda11ad27da06a95ce3f26655de93a
#
_cell.length_a   1.000
_cell.length_b   1.000
_cell.length_c   1.000
_cell.angle_alpha   90.00
_cell.angle_beta   90.00
_cell.angle_gamma   90.00
#
_symmetry.space_group_name_H-M   'P 1'
#
loop_
_entity.id
_entity.type
_entity.pdbx_description
1 polymer ?
#
loop_
_entity_poly.entity_id
_entity_poly.type
_entity_poly.pdbx_seq_one_letter_code
_entity_poly.pdbx_strand_id
1 'polypeptide(L)'
;ILTLSSCGPRPGSPEATLKIRKDQIEKVEQKVDKTVDSIPKWCLNPPISDFALAACGTGESASMNMARNRAILDAKRQLADSIDSEISSRMEDFLKSTGMGSNEQVKQASEIVTKNTTIQAKLIGYKQTKTDAVSMGGKYQFYVLIEYTIVLILFFQPPSFQNFQT
;
A
#
# COMPACT_ATOMS: atom_id res chain seq x y z
N ILE A 1 -61.89 18.47 11.94
CA ILE A 1 -60.55 18.87 11.48
C ILE A 1 -59.55 18.42 12.57
N LEU A 2 -58.89 17.24 12.31
CA LEU A 2 -57.85 16.70 13.18
C LEU A 2 -56.52 17.23 12.70
N THR A 3 -55.91 18.15 13.46
CA THR A 3 -54.55 18.61 13.27
C THR A 3 -53.62 17.56 13.89
N LEU A 4 -52.96 16.74 13.06
CA LEU A 4 -51.86 15.89 13.45
C LEU A 4 -50.69 16.78 13.82
N SER A 5 -50.51 16.99 15.14
CA SER A 5 -49.33 17.63 15.70
C SER A 5 -48.13 16.78 15.45
N SER A 6 -47.23 17.18 14.54
CA SER A 6 -45.96 16.53 14.29
C SER A 6 -45.08 16.69 15.54
N CYS A 7 -44.97 15.63 16.35
CA CYS A 7 -44.16 15.60 17.56
C CYS A 7 -42.73 15.25 17.23
N GLY A 8 -42.01 16.17 16.59
CA GLY A 8 -40.55 16.06 16.43
C GLY A 8 -39.81 16.70 17.63
N PRO A 9 -38.59 16.26 17.96
CA PRO A 9 -37.81 16.85 19.04
C PRO A 9 -37.56 18.34 18.75
N ARG A 10 -37.65 19.17 19.79
CA ARG A 10 -37.45 20.62 19.66
C ARG A 10 -36.03 20.94 19.19
N PRO A 11 -35.85 21.89 18.25
CA PRO A 11 -34.51 22.32 17.84
C PRO A 11 -33.69 22.78 19.06
N GLY A 12 -32.45 22.22 19.20
CA GLY A 12 -31.55 22.53 20.32
C GLY A 12 -31.76 21.65 21.58
N SER A 13 -32.75 20.73 21.60
CA SER A 13 -32.88 19.78 22.71
C SER A 13 -31.76 18.72 22.66
N PRO A 14 -31.36 18.12 23.82
CA PRO A 14 -30.39 17.04 23.84
C PRO A 14 -30.78 15.87 22.92
N GLU A 15 -32.06 15.56 22.80
CA GLU A 15 -32.60 14.52 21.92
C GLU A 15 -32.42 14.86 20.44
N ALA A 16 -32.64 16.12 20.03
CA ALA A 16 -32.41 16.58 18.69
C ALA A 16 -30.94 16.50 18.31
N THR A 17 -30.04 16.87 19.24
CA THR A 17 -28.58 16.77 19.06
C THR A 17 -28.12 15.32 18.92
N LEU A 18 -28.66 14.42 19.73
CA LEU A 18 -28.37 12.99 19.66
C LEU A 18 -28.84 12.37 18.34
N LYS A 19 -30.03 12.79 17.84
CA LYS A 19 -30.55 12.34 16.56
C LYS A 19 -29.65 12.77 15.40
N ILE A 20 -29.30 14.06 15.38
CA ILE A 20 -28.37 14.60 14.35
C ILE A 20 -27.04 13.85 14.36
N ARG A 21 -26.48 13.57 15.54
CA ARG A 21 -25.23 12.81 15.66
C ARG A 21 -25.36 11.38 15.13
N LYS A 22 -26.45 10.67 15.45
CA LYS A 22 -26.73 9.34 14.92
C LYS A 22 -26.84 9.34 13.40
N ASP A 23 -27.63 10.30 12.86
CA ASP A 23 -27.78 10.42 11.40
C ASP A 23 -26.45 10.75 10.69
N GLN A 24 -25.55 11.50 11.34
CA GLN A 24 -24.21 11.77 10.82
C GLN A 24 -23.33 10.52 10.84
N ILE A 25 -23.35 9.76 11.93
CA ILE A 25 -22.61 8.49 12.04
C ILE A 25 -23.07 7.51 10.96
N GLU A 26 -24.38 7.30 10.82
CA GLU A 26 -24.93 6.40 9.81
C GLU A 26 -24.54 6.81 8.37
N LYS A 27 -24.56 8.11 8.07
CA LYS A 27 -24.09 8.61 6.76
C LYS A 27 -22.61 8.39 6.52
N VAL A 28 -21.78 8.46 7.57
CA VAL A 28 -20.35 8.17 7.48
C VAL A 28 -20.14 6.67 7.27
N GLU A 29 -20.82 5.82 8.03
CA GLU A 29 -20.76 4.37 7.87
C GLU A 29 -21.16 3.93 6.46
N GLN A 30 -22.29 4.41 5.94
CA GLN A 30 -22.72 4.12 4.57
C GLN A 30 -21.71 4.58 3.50
N LYS A 31 -20.99 5.68 3.74
CA LYS A 31 -19.91 6.12 2.84
C LYS A 31 -18.70 5.19 2.93
N VAL A 32 -18.32 4.78 4.13
CA VAL A 32 -17.21 3.86 4.35
C VAL A 32 -17.50 2.52 3.67
N ASP A 33 -18.69 1.95 3.87
CA ASP A 33 -19.10 0.69 3.26
C ASP A 33 -19.03 0.75 1.74
N LYS A 34 -19.61 1.80 1.12
CA LYS A 34 -19.52 2.00 -0.33
C LYS A 34 -18.09 2.16 -0.82
N THR A 35 -17.22 2.76 -0.02
CA THR A 35 -15.79 2.91 -0.35
C THR A 35 -15.11 1.55 -0.33
N VAL A 36 -15.35 0.75 0.71
CA VAL A 36 -14.78 -0.59 0.84
C VAL A 36 -15.25 -1.50 -0.29
N ASP A 37 -16.55 -1.50 -0.61
CA ASP A 37 -17.13 -2.28 -1.70
C ASP A 37 -16.57 -1.91 -3.09
N SER A 38 -16.11 -0.67 -3.24
CA SER A 38 -15.52 -0.19 -4.49
C SER A 38 -14.05 -0.57 -4.67
N ILE A 39 -13.38 -1.06 -3.61
CA ILE A 39 -11.98 -1.46 -3.69
C ILE A 39 -11.87 -2.80 -4.42
N PRO A 40 -11.08 -2.90 -5.50
CA PRO A 40 -10.87 -4.15 -6.18
C PRO A 40 -10.27 -5.22 -5.25
N LYS A 41 -10.79 -6.45 -5.31
CA LYS A 41 -10.33 -7.56 -4.45
C LYS A 41 -8.82 -7.82 -4.56
N TRP A 42 -8.25 -7.63 -5.74
CA TRP A 42 -6.81 -7.78 -5.98
C TRP A 42 -5.97 -6.66 -5.35
N CYS A 43 -6.60 -5.53 -4.99
CA CYS A 43 -5.95 -4.45 -4.26
C CYS A 43 -5.98 -4.69 -2.75
N LEU A 44 -7.10 -5.22 -2.23
CA LEU A 44 -7.20 -5.62 -0.82
C LEU A 44 -6.27 -6.79 -0.49
N ASN A 45 -6.12 -7.72 -1.42
CA ASN A 45 -5.26 -8.90 -1.29
C ASN A 45 -4.38 -9.00 -2.54
N PRO A 46 -3.24 -8.29 -2.59
CA PRO A 46 -2.28 -8.43 -3.69
C PRO A 46 -1.80 -9.87 -3.81
N PRO A 47 -1.56 -10.36 -5.03
CA PRO A 47 -1.08 -11.72 -5.24
C PRO A 47 0.26 -11.93 -4.54
N ILE A 48 0.37 -13.03 -3.80
CA ILE A 48 1.61 -13.45 -3.14
C ILE A 48 2.31 -14.44 -4.06
N SER A 49 3.60 -14.24 -4.29
CA SER A 49 4.45 -15.13 -5.09
C SER A 49 5.86 -15.18 -4.50
N ASP A 50 6.46 -16.37 -4.50
CA ASP A 50 7.85 -16.55 -4.04
C ASP A 50 8.87 -15.84 -4.97
N PHE A 51 8.45 -15.49 -6.19
CA PHE A 51 9.31 -14.91 -7.21
C PHE A 51 9.00 -13.46 -7.55
N ALA A 52 7.94 -12.89 -6.97
CA ALA A 52 7.53 -11.53 -7.25
C ALA A 52 6.87 -10.86 -6.05
N LEU A 53 7.24 -9.63 -5.81
CA LEU A 53 6.55 -8.74 -4.87
C LEU A 53 5.51 -7.93 -5.62
N ALA A 54 4.32 -7.80 -5.04
CA ALA A 54 3.23 -7.02 -5.60
C ALA A 54 2.76 -5.97 -4.59
N ALA A 55 2.44 -4.78 -5.08
CA ALA A 55 1.87 -3.72 -4.27
C ALA A 55 0.73 -3.02 -5.00
N CYS A 56 -0.34 -2.73 -4.27
CA CYS A 56 -1.45 -1.93 -4.78
C CYS A 56 -1.37 -0.52 -4.21
N GLY A 57 -1.27 0.46 -5.10
CA GLY A 57 -1.35 1.87 -4.73
C GLY A 57 -2.70 2.47 -5.09
N THR A 58 -3.05 3.49 -4.33
CA THR A 58 -4.29 4.25 -4.49
C THR A 58 -4.02 5.73 -4.75
N GLY A 59 -4.92 6.38 -5.48
CA GLY A 59 -4.79 7.80 -5.76
C GLY A 59 -6.13 8.45 -6.08
N GLU A 60 -6.39 9.56 -5.42
CA GLU A 60 -7.60 10.36 -5.61
C GLU A 60 -7.27 11.74 -6.16
N SER A 61 -8.06 12.22 -7.13
CA SER A 61 -7.98 13.58 -7.65
C SER A 61 -9.24 13.94 -8.46
N ALA A 62 -9.52 15.23 -8.59
CA ALA A 62 -10.49 15.73 -9.56
C ALA A 62 -10.00 15.56 -11.02
N SER A 63 -8.69 15.44 -11.23
CA SER A 63 -8.09 15.13 -12.53
C SER A 63 -7.77 13.64 -12.62
N MET A 64 -8.28 12.98 -13.65
CA MET A 64 -8.06 11.56 -13.93
C MET A 64 -6.55 11.19 -14.02
N ASN A 65 -5.78 11.98 -14.75
CA ASN A 65 -4.34 11.77 -14.90
C ASN A 65 -3.58 11.92 -13.57
N MET A 66 -3.97 12.91 -12.77
CA MET A 66 -3.37 13.13 -11.45
C MET A 66 -3.71 11.99 -10.49
N ALA A 67 -4.96 11.51 -10.48
CA ALA A 67 -5.37 10.37 -9.67
C ALA A 67 -4.57 9.12 -10.02
N ARG A 68 -4.45 8.80 -11.31
CA ARG A 68 -3.63 7.68 -11.81
C ARG A 68 -2.16 7.80 -11.41
N ASN A 69 -1.55 8.97 -11.59
CA ASN A 69 -0.14 9.18 -11.24
C ASN A 69 0.11 9.02 -9.73
N ARG A 70 -0.82 9.50 -8.90
CA ARG A 70 -0.76 9.30 -7.44
C ARG A 70 -0.83 7.83 -7.07
N ALA A 71 -1.74 7.07 -7.69
CA ALA A 71 -1.86 5.63 -7.46
C ALA A 71 -0.57 4.89 -7.84
N ILE A 72 0.05 5.23 -8.98
CA ILE A 72 1.33 4.63 -9.40
C ILE A 72 2.45 4.98 -8.42
N LEU A 73 2.53 6.22 -7.95
CA LEU A 73 3.55 6.65 -6.99
C LEU A 73 3.36 5.96 -5.64
N ASP A 74 2.13 5.82 -5.17
CA ASP A 74 1.81 5.12 -3.93
C ASP A 74 2.16 3.63 -4.03
N ALA A 75 1.79 2.95 -5.13
CA ALA A 75 2.18 1.57 -5.37
C ALA A 75 3.71 1.37 -5.39
N LYS A 76 4.44 2.27 -6.04
CA LYS A 76 5.92 2.23 -6.05
C LYS A 76 6.52 2.37 -4.65
N ARG A 77 5.97 3.25 -3.82
CA ARG A 77 6.43 3.43 -2.45
C ARG A 77 6.21 2.15 -1.66
N GLN A 78 5.01 1.59 -1.68
CA GLN A 78 4.69 0.35 -0.98
C GLN A 78 5.55 -0.81 -1.46
N LEU A 79 5.80 -0.92 -2.78
CA LEU A 79 6.68 -1.94 -3.32
C LEU A 79 8.13 -1.78 -2.82
N ALA A 80 8.64 -0.55 -2.77
CA ALA A 80 9.96 -0.26 -2.23
C ALA A 80 10.09 -0.66 -0.76
N ASP A 81 9.08 -0.32 0.06
CA ASP A 81 9.03 -0.69 1.48
C ASP A 81 8.99 -2.23 1.65
N SER A 82 8.26 -2.94 0.78
CA SER A 82 8.22 -4.40 0.78
C SER A 82 9.57 -5.03 0.41
N ILE A 83 10.28 -4.47 -0.57
CA ILE A 83 11.62 -4.91 -0.97
C ILE A 83 12.62 -4.70 0.17
N ASP A 84 12.60 -3.54 0.82
CA ASP A 84 13.48 -3.23 1.95
C ASP A 84 13.24 -4.21 3.12
N SER A 85 11.98 -4.53 3.41
CA SER A 85 11.60 -5.49 4.44
C SER A 85 12.08 -6.91 4.10
N GLU A 86 11.90 -7.36 2.87
CA GLU A 86 12.31 -8.70 2.41
C GLU A 86 13.82 -8.88 2.46
N ILE A 87 14.59 -7.86 2.02
CA ILE A 87 16.05 -7.90 2.07
C ILE A 87 16.53 -7.95 3.51
N SER A 88 15.96 -7.13 4.39
CA SER A 88 16.31 -7.10 5.81
C SER A 88 16.06 -8.43 6.49
N SER A 89 14.90 -9.05 6.22
CA SER A 89 14.55 -10.36 6.77
C SER A 89 15.53 -11.46 6.32
N ARG A 90 15.84 -11.52 5.01
CA ARG A 90 16.79 -12.50 4.48
C ARG A 90 18.20 -12.31 5.01
N MET A 91 18.61 -11.07 5.24
CA MET A 91 19.92 -10.76 5.84
C MET A 91 19.97 -11.22 7.30
N GLU A 92 18.91 -10.97 8.08
CA GLU A 92 18.84 -11.49 9.46
C GLU A 92 18.91 -13.01 9.51
N ASP A 93 18.20 -13.70 8.63
CA ASP A 93 18.22 -15.16 8.57
C ASP A 93 19.59 -15.70 8.16
N PHE A 94 20.26 -15.04 7.23
CA PHE A 94 21.64 -15.37 6.87
C PHE A 94 22.59 -15.19 8.06
N LEU A 95 22.51 -14.10 8.79
CA LEU A 95 23.33 -13.85 9.98
C LEU A 95 23.10 -14.88 11.08
N LYS A 96 21.84 -15.25 11.32
CA LYS A 96 21.47 -16.31 12.27
C LYS A 96 22.05 -17.67 11.86
N SER A 97 21.97 -18.00 10.56
CA SER A 97 22.42 -19.27 10.02
C SER A 97 23.94 -19.44 10.01
N THR A 98 24.68 -18.34 9.84
CA THR A 98 26.15 -18.34 9.78
C THR A 98 26.81 -18.16 11.14
N GLY A 99 26.05 -17.88 12.21
CA GLY A 99 26.58 -17.61 13.54
C GLY A 99 27.43 -16.33 13.62
N MET A 100 27.44 -15.52 12.57
CA MET A 100 28.05 -14.19 12.57
C MET A 100 27.15 -13.25 13.36
N GLY A 101 27.50 -13.01 14.60
CA GLY A 101 26.87 -11.99 15.42
C GLY A 101 26.93 -10.63 14.72
N SER A 102 26.17 -9.67 15.21
CA SER A 102 25.99 -8.31 14.68
C SER A 102 27.32 -7.56 14.44
N ASN A 103 28.01 -7.91 13.38
CA ASN A 103 29.25 -7.24 12.97
C ASN A 103 28.87 -5.96 12.21
N GLU A 104 29.43 -4.81 12.59
CA GLU A 104 29.20 -3.51 11.97
C GLU A 104 29.35 -3.55 10.43
N GLN A 105 30.31 -4.34 9.95
CA GLN A 105 30.58 -4.52 8.52
C GLN A 105 29.41 -5.17 7.78
N VAL A 106 28.69 -6.09 8.43
CA VAL A 106 27.55 -6.79 7.84
C VAL A 106 26.33 -5.85 7.78
N LYS A 107 26.15 -5.02 8.80
CA LYS A 107 25.11 -3.99 8.79
C LYS A 107 25.33 -2.99 7.66
N GLN A 108 26.54 -2.49 7.47
CA GLN A 108 26.88 -1.59 6.39
C GLN A 108 26.68 -2.23 5.01
N ALA A 109 27.05 -3.49 4.83
CA ALA A 109 26.82 -4.21 3.58
C ALA A 109 25.31 -4.39 3.30
N SER A 110 24.53 -4.70 4.32
CA SER A 110 23.07 -4.83 4.23
C SER A 110 22.43 -3.50 3.80
N GLU A 111 22.81 -2.38 4.40
CA GLU A 111 22.29 -1.07 4.01
C GLU A 111 22.61 -0.71 2.56
N ILE A 112 23.82 -1.02 2.08
CA ILE A 112 24.22 -0.76 0.69
C ILE A 112 23.38 -1.63 -0.27
N VAL A 113 23.21 -2.91 0.02
CA VAL A 113 22.41 -3.83 -0.81
C VAL A 113 20.95 -3.37 -0.84
N THR A 114 20.36 -3.08 0.30
CA THR A 114 18.98 -2.58 0.42
C THR A 114 18.80 -1.30 -0.38
N LYS A 115 19.66 -0.32 -0.19
CA LYS A 115 19.59 0.96 -0.90
C LYS A 115 19.69 0.80 -2.40
N ASN A 116 20.63 0.01 -2.90
CA ASN A 116 20.82 -0.22 -4.33
C ASN A 116 19.64 -0.97 -4.95
N THR A 117 19.11 -1.98 -4.26
CA THR A 117 17.97 -2.76 -4.72
C THR A 117 16.70 -1.91 -4.77
N THR A 118 16.46 -1.09 -3.75
CA THR A 118 15.31 -0.18 -3.71
C THR A 118 15.39 0.87 -4.82
N ILE A 119 16.58 1.40 -5.11
CA ILE A 119 16.78 2.35 -6.21
C ILE A 119 16.48 1.67 -7.56
N GLN A 120 16.95 0.46 -7.78
CA GLN A 120 16.67 -0.29 -9.01
C GLN A 120 15.19 -0.64 -9.17
N ALA A 121 14.54 -1.09 -8.10
CA ALA A 121 13.11 -1.35 -8.11
C ALA A 121 12.29 -0.11 -8.45
N LYS A 122 12.69 1.06 -7.95
CA LYS A 122 12.04 2.35 -8.27
C LYS A 122 12.21 2.76 -9.74
N LEU A 123 13.30 2.36 -10.39
CA LEU A 123 13.68 2.88 -11.70
C LEU A 123 13.43 1.93 -12.89
N ILE A 124 13.58 0.62 -12.74
CA ILE A 124 13.73 -0.26 -13.92
C ILE A 124 12.87 -1.54 -13.89
N GLY A 125 12.45 -2.04 -12.74
CA GLY A 125 12.02 -3.45 -12.62
C GLY A 125 10.54 -3.73 -12.38
N TYR A 126 9.69 -2.72 -12.23
CA TYR A 126 8.28 -2.98 -11.95
C TYR A 126 7.44 -3.09 -13.24
N LYS A 127 6.43 -3.92 -13.19
CA LYS A 127 5.40 -4.05 -14.22
C LYS A 127 4.05 -3.66 -13.65
N GLN A 128 3.33 -2.75 -14.29
CA GLN A 128 1.94 -2.48 -13.96
C GLN A 128 1.07 -3.60 -14.54
N THR A 129 0.37 -4.34 -13.67
CA THR A 129 -0.39 -5.54 -14.06
C THR A 129 -1.89 -5.32 -14.06
N LYS A 130 -2.40 -4.50 -13.14
CA LYS A 130 -3.82 -4.17 -13.07
C LYS A 130 -4.03 -2.70 -12.80
N THR A 131 -5.13 -2.18 -13.32
CA THR A 131 -5.59 -0.81 -13.04
C THR A 131 -7.10 -0.80 -13.04
N ASP A 132 -7.68 -0.16 -12.05
CA ASP A 132 -9.10 0.10 -11.96
C ASP A 132 -9.36 1.54 -11.55
N ALA A 133 -10.54 2.07 -11.90
CA ALA A 133 -10.91 3.43 -11.59
C ALA A 133 -12.39 3.52 -11.25
N VAL A 134 -12.70 4.19 -10.16
CA VAL A 134 -14.08 4.46 -9.73
C VAL A 134 -14.30 5.95 -9.54
N SER A 135 -15.54 6.39 -9.73
CA SER A 135 -15.93 7.77 -9.42
C SER A 135 -16.47 7.84 -8.00
N MET A 136 -15.93 8.73 -7.19
CA MET A 136 -16.30 8.89 -5.80
C MET A 136 -16.42 10.38 -5.42
N GLY A 137 -17.63 10.82 -5.17
CA GLY A 137 -17.87 12.21 -4.70
C GLY A 137 -17.36 13.30 -5.65
N GLY A 138 -17.45 13.10 -6.98
CA GLY A 138 -17.00 14.06 -7.98
C GLY A 138 -15.48 14.04 -8.24
N LYS A 139 -14.79 13.03 -7.73
CA LYS A 139 -13.37 12.79 -7.96
C LYS A 139 -13.14 11.40 -8.55
N TYR A 140 -11.98 11.20 -9.15
CA TYR A 140 -11.51 9.91 -9.64
C TYR A 140 -10.68 9.25 -8.55
N GLN A 141 -11.02 8.01 -8.21
CA GLN A 141 -10.22 7.12 -7.39
C GLN A 141 -9.61 6.06 -8.29
N PHE A 142 -8.29 5.94 -8.30
CA PHE A 142 -7.55 4.92 -9.04
C PHE A 142 -6.93 3.91 -8.09
N TYR A 143 -6.94 2.66 -8.55
CA TYR A 143 -6.23 1.53 -7.96
C TYR A 143 -5.26 0.98 -8.99
N VAL A 144 -4.01 0.79 -8.62
CA VAL A 144 -2.96 0.30 -9.53
C VAL A 144 -2.18 -0.79 -8.84
N LEU A 145 -2.13 -1.99 -9.44
CA LEU A 145 -1.27 -3.08 -9.01
C LEU A 145 0.02 -3.05 -9.81
N ILE A 146 1.13 -3.02 -9.11
CA ILE A 146 2.46 -3.19 -9.69
C ILE A 146 3.13 -4.43 -9.11
N GLU A 147 3.94 -5.09 -9.92
CA GLU A 147 4.69 -6.28 -9.57
C GLU A 147 6.16 -6.08 -9.89
N TYR A 148 7.02 -6.63 -9.04
CA TYR A 148 8.46 -6.66 -9.21
C TYR A 148 8.97 -8.10 -9.06
N THR A 149 9.64 -8.60 -10.09
CA THR A 149 10.15 -9.97 -10.10
C THR A 149 11.47 -10.05 -9.33
N ILE A 150 11.51 -10.83 -8.26
CA ILE A 150 12.66 -10.97 -7.36
C ILE A 150 13.84 -11.70 -8.02
N VAL A 151 13.60 -12.45 -9.08
CA VAL A 151 14.65 -13.18 -9.82
C VAL A 151 15.80 -12.27 -10.25
N LEU A 152 15.53 -10.99 -10.53
CA LEU A 152 16.56 -10.00 -10.83
C LEU A 152 17.46 -9.68 -9.62
N ILE A 153 16.95 -9.82 -8.39
CA ILE A 153 17.74 -9.56 -7.17
C ILE A 153 18.79 -10.68 -6.96
N LEU A 154 18.44 -11.92 -7.32
CA LEU A 154 19.33 -13.08 -7.15
C LEU A 154 20.46 -13.13 -8.19
N PHE A 155 20.25 -12.55 -9.38
CA PHE A 155 21.27 -12.49 -10.44
C PHE A 155 22.21 -11.29 -10.32
N PHE A 156 21.85 -10.26 -9.56
CA PHE A 156 22.70 -9.09 -9.32
C PHE A 156 23.51 -9.23 -8.02
N GLN A 157 24.05 -10.40 -7.74
CA GLN A 157 25.13 -10.51 -6.75
C GLN A 157 26.37 -9.81 -7.32
N PRO A 158 26.87 -8.75 -6.69
CA PRO A 158 28.12 -8.14 -7.10
C PRO A 158 29.22 -9.20 -7.01
N PRO A 159 30.17 -9.27 -7.96
CA PRO A 159 31.22 -10.30 -8.01
C PRO A 159 32.16 -10.34 -6.80
N SER A 160 32.00 -9.43 -5.84
CA SER A 160 32.80 -9.36 -4.63
C SER A 160 32.49 -10.39 -3.55
N PHE A 161 31.39 -11.14 -3.66
CA PHE A 161 31.07 -12.19 -2.68
C PHE A 161 31.68 -13.58 -2.99
N GLN A 162 32.24 -13.76 -4.18
CA GLN A 162 32.86 -15.05 -4.54
C GLN A 162 34.28 -15.25 -4.02
N ASN A 163 34.91 -14.24 -3.44
CA ASN A 163 36.32 -14.30 -2.98
C ASN A 163 36.51 -14.44 -1.46
N PHE A 164 35.48 -14.79 -0.70
CA PHE A 164 35.58 -15.03 0.76
C PHE A 164 35.65 -16.50 1.16
N GLN A 165 35.93 -17.41 0.22
CA GLN A 165 36.25 -18.82 0.51
C GLN A 165 37.67 -19.12 0.01
N THR A 166 38.67 -18.68 0.74
CA THR A 166 40.00 -19.30 0.83
C THR A 166 40.57 -19.09 2.22
#